data_f9cb4b3414623289d9e590607193807a
#
_entry.id   f9cb4b3414623289d9e590607193807a
#
_cell.length_a   1.000
_cell.length_b   1.000
_cell.length_c   1.000
_cell.angle_alpha   90.00
_cell.angle_beta   90.00
_cell.angle_gamma   90.00
#
_symmetry.space_group_name_H-M   'P 1'
#
loop_
_entity.id
_entity.type
_entity.pdbx_description
1 polymer ?
#
loop_
_entity_poly.entity_id
_entity_poly.type
_entity_poly.pdbx_seq_one_letter_code
_entity_poly.pdbx_strand_id
1 'polypeptide(L)'
;ALRRAGVRVEASPLTSNDSSKLPKPSAVEMLERVAVLESAPFAAEAKLILKVSHNQHASMLPLLIAAKHDKKTLAEGLHLEREALARFGVGVDTISFGGAAGGDRGDYVTPRAAVELLCAMARRDDFDVYREALPILGEDGTLATAVGKESPARGKVRAK
;
A
#
# COMPACT_ATOMS: atom_id res chain seq x y z
N ALA A 1 -21.96 -2.84 15.89
CA ALA A 1 -21.57 -1.43 16.04
C ALA A 1 -22.76 -0.50 15.78
N LEU A 2 -23.36 -0.45 14.57
CA LEU A 2 -24.43 0.49 14.20
C LEU A 2 -25.65 0.44 15.13
N ARG A 3 -26.17 -0.78 15.43
CA ARG A 3 -27.31 -0.96 16.34
C ARG A 3 -27.01 -0.46 17.76
N ARG A 4 -25.77 -0.59 18.26
CA ARG A 4 -25.35 -0.05 19.55
C ARG A 4 -25.28 1.48 19.56
N ALA A 5 -25.08 2.09 18.40
CA ALA A 5 -25.11 3.54 18.20
C ALA A 5 -26.52 4.09 17.95
N GLY A 6 -27.58 3.28 18.14
CA GLY A 6 -28.97 3.68 17.94
C GLY A 6 -29.44 3.68 16.48
N VAL A 7 -28.62 3.23 15.54
CA VAL A 7 -28.98 3.16 14.12
C VAL A 7 -29.83 1.92 13.89
N ARG A 8 -31.04 2.11 13.34
CA ARG A 8 -31.91 1.01 12.92
C ARG A 8 -31.31 0.35 11.67
N VAL A 9 -30.93 -0.93 11.80
CA VAL A 9 -30.39 -1.72 10.70
C VAL A 9 -31.35 -2.88 10.42
N GLU A 10 -31.99 -2.85 9.27
CA GLU A 10 -32.96 -3.86 8.82
C GLU A 10 -32.30 -5.01 8.06
N ALA A 11 -31.11 -4.75 7.49
CA ALA A 11 -30.35 -5.77 6.78
C ALA A 11 -29.78 -6.84 7.72
N SER A 12 -29.84 -8.11 7.31
CA SER A 12 -29.17 -9.20 8.01
C SER A 12 -27.71 -9.33 7.55
N PRO A 13 -26.73 -9.44 8.47
CA PRO A 13 -25.35 -9.69 8.09
C PRO A 13 -25.13 -11.12 7.56
N LEU A 14 -26.10 -12.00 7.66
CA LEU A 14 -26.03 -13.41 7.27
C LEU A 14 -26.65 -13.70 5.90
N THR A 15 -27.25 -12.70 5.26
CA THR A 15 -27.78 -12.84 3.91
C THR A 15 -26.72 -12.49 2.88
N SER A 16 -26.77 -13.16 1.72
CA SER A 16 -25.92 -12.79 0.57
C SER A 16 -26.23 -11.36 0.13
N ASN A 17 -25.20 -10.63 -0.28
CA ASN A 17 -25.35 -9.31 -0.87
C ASN A 17 -26.03 -9.43 -2.23
N ASP A 18 -27.10 -8.67 -2.40
CA ASP A 18 -27.79 -8.55 -3.68
C ASP A 18 -27.36 -7.22 -4.35
N SER A 19 -26.39 -7.32 -5.25
CA SER A 19 -25.86 -6.16 -5.96
C SER A 19 -26.88 -5.46 -6.88
N SER A 20 -27.96 -6.17 -7.25
CA SER A 20 -29.04 -5.59 -8.06
C SER A 20 -29.82 -4.49 -7.32
N LYS A 21 -29.79 -4.53 -5.97
CA LYS A 21 -30.42 -3.53 -5.09
C LYS A 21 -29.56 -2.31 -4.81
N LEU A 22 -28.31 -2.32 -5.24
CA LEU A 22 -27.44 -1.16 -5.10
C LEU A 22 -27.81 -0.11 -6.15
N PRO A 23 -27.77 1.20 -5.81
CA PRO A 23 -27.98 2.26 -6.77
C PRO A 23 -26.89 2.19 -7.85
N LYS A 24 -27.27 2.54 -9.09
CA LYS A 24 -26.28 2.69 -10.17
C LYS A 24 -25.26 3.78 -9.81
N PRO A 25 -23.99 3.69 -10.27
CA PRO A 25 -22.96 4.69 -9.98
C PRO A 25 -23.42 6.14 -10.23
N SER A 26 -24.12 6.40 -11.34
CA SER A 26 -24.68 7.72 -11.67
C SER A 26 -25.75 8.20 -10.67
N ALA A 27 -26.48 7.29 -10.02
CA ALA A 27 -27.48 7.66 -9.02
C ALA A 27 -26.81 7.97 -7.67
N VAL A 28 -25.64 7.37 -7.37
CA VAL A 28 -24.89 7.64 -6.12
C VAL A 28 -24.44 9.09 -6.02
N GLU A 29 -24.06 9.70 -7.14
CA GLU A 29 -23.64 11.11 -7.20
C GLU A 29 -24.74 12.08 -6.81
N MET A 30 -26.00 11.66 -6.97
CA MET A 30 -27.20 12.45 -6.64
C MET A 30 -27.66 12.27 -5.18
N LEU A 31 -27.09 11.33 -4.45
CA LEU A 31 -27.46 11.06 -3.07
C LEU A 31 -26.85 12.12 -2.15
N GLU A 32 -27.60 12.46 -1.09
CA GLU A 32 -27.10 13.33 -0.04
C GLU A 32 -25.89 12.67 0.67
N ARG A 33 -24.82 13.43 0.81
CA ARG A 33 -23.63 13.00 1.53
C ARG A 33 -23.86 13.06 3.04
N VAL A 34 -24.09 11.92 3.66
CA VAL A 34 -24.41 11.82 5.10
C VAL A 34 -23.17 11.74 5.99
N ALA A 35 -22.02 11.35 5.45
CA ALA A 35 -20.76 11.30 6.18
C ALA A 35 -19.57 11.36 5.22
N VAL A 36 -18.44 11.87 5.70
CA VAL A 36 -17.15 11.86 5.00
C VAL A 36 -16.11 11.28 5.93
N LEU A 37 -15.34 10.33 5.43
CA LEU A 37 -14.13 9.84 6.07
C LEU A 37 -12.94 10.31 5.24
N GLU A 38 -12.09 11.12 5.85
CA GLU A 38 -10.82 11.51 5.24
C GLU A 38 -9.72 10.55 5.73
N SER A 39 -8.95 10.00 4.80
CA SER A 39 -7.79 9.19 5.15
C SER A 39 -6.68 10.06 5.72
N ALA A 40 -5.79 9.46 6.50
CA ALA A 40 -4.55 10.11 6.89
C ALA A 40 -3.71 10.51 5.65
N PRO A 41 -2.77 11.47 5.77
CA PRO A 41 -1.83 11.77 4.71
C PRO A 41 -1.09 10.50 4.22
N PHE A 42 -0.82 10.40 2.92
CA PHE A 42 -0.21 9.21 2.32
C PHE A 42 1.09 8.77 3.01
N ALA A 43 1.89 9.71 3.53
CA ALA A 43 3.11 9.39 4.28
C ALA A 43 2.84 8.52 5.52
N ALA A 44 1.71 8.74 6.22
CA ALA A 44 1.32 7.93 7.36
C ALA A 44 0.86 6.53 6.93
N GLU A 45 0.11 6.43 5.83
CA GLU A 45 -0.29 5.15 5.23
C GLU A 45 0.91 4.35 4.73
N ALA A 46 1.85 4.99 4.02
CA ALA A 46 3.09 4.37 3.57
C ALA A 46 3.92 3.83 4.74
N LYS A 47 3.99 4.58 5.84
CA LYS A 47 4.64 4.14 7.08
C LYS A 47 3.97 2.89 7.65
N LEU A 48 2.64 2.85 7.70
CA LEU A 48 1.90 1.66 8.14
C LEU A 48 2.19 0.47 7.24
N ILE A 49 2.10 0.64 5.91
CA ILE A 49 2.36 -0.42 4.92
C ILE A 49 3.76 -1.02 5.15
N LEU A 50 4.78 -0.19 5.26
CA LEU A 50 6.15 -0.62 5.39
C LEU A 50 6.46 -1.23 6.77
N LYS A 51 6.01 -0.59 7.87
CA LYS A 51 6.28 -1.04 9.24
C LYS A 51 5.70 -2.41 9.54
N VAL A 52 4.45 -2.65 9.18
CA VAL A 52 3.75 -3.90 9.54
C VAL A 52 3.53 -4.84 8.37
N SER A 53 4.03 -4.49 7.18
CA SER A 53 3.82 -5.28 5.95
C SER A 53 2.33 -5.46 5.62
N HIS A 54 1.60 -4.34 5.53
CA HIS A 54 0.15 -4.37 5.34
C HIS A 54 -0.21 -4.66 3.88
N ASN A 55 -0.36 -5.94 3.56
CA ASN A 55 -0.54 -6.42 2.18
C ASN A 55 -1.78 -5.84 1.49
N GLN A 56 -2.91 -5.71 2.19
CA GLN A 56 -4.12 -5.17 1.59
C GLN A 56 -3.93 -3.71 1.13
N HIS A 57 -3.31 -2.87 1.96
CA HIS A 57 -3.02 -1.49 1.56
C HIS A 57 -1.98 -1.45 0.42
N ALA A 58 -0.94 -2.27 0.48
CA ALA A 58 0.04 -2.37 -0.60
C ALA A 58 -0.64 -2.74 -1.93
N SER A 59 -1.53 -3.75 -1.92
CA SER A 59 -2.27 -4.18 -3.12
C SER A 59 -3.21 -3.12 -3.70
N MET A 60 -3.61 -2.11 -2.91
CA MET A 60 -4.44 -1.01 -3.39
C MET A 60 -3.64 0.11 -4.06
N LEU A 61 -2.31 0.19 -3.83
CA LEU A 61 -1.50 1.30 -4.36
C LEU A 61 -1.54 1.42 -5.88
N PRO A 62 -1.38 0.35 -6.68
CA PRO A 62 -1.47 0.45 -8.14
C PRO A 62 -2.85 0.95 -8.60
N LEU A 63 -3.93 0.54 -7.92
CA LEU A 63 -5.28 1.03 -8.23
C LEU A 63 -5.44 2.53 -7.92
N LEU A 64 -4.85 3.01 -6.83
CA LEU A 64 -4.83 4.44 -6.50
C LEU A 64 -3.99 5.24 -7.53
N ILE A 65 -2.85 4.69 -7.97
CA ILE A 65 -2.05 5.28 -9.04
C ILE A 65 -2.88 5.32 -10.34
N ALA A 66 -3.52 4.22 -10.72
CA ALA A 66 -4.40 4.16 -11.88
C ALA A 66 -5.49 5.23 -11.82
N ALA A 67 -6.23 5.30 -10.70
CA ALA A 67 -7.30 6.27 -10.51
C ALA A 67 -6.81 7.72 -10.62
N LYS A 68 -5.63 8.03 -10.11
CA LYS A 68 -5.03 9.38 -10.23
C LYS A 68 -4.65 9.75 -11.67
N HIS A 69 -4.54 8.78 -12.55
CA HIS A 69 -4.24 8.94 -13.98
C HIS A 69 -5.44 8.62 -14.88
N ASP A 70 -6.67 8.69 -14.35
CA ASP A 70 -7.91 8.39 -15.07
C ASP A 70 -7.96 6.97 -15.66
N LYS A 71 -7.25 6.03 -15.01
CA LYS A 71 -7.25 4.60 -15.32
C LYS A 71 -8.10 3.84 -14.31
N LYS A 72 -8.48 2.59 -14.64
CA LYS A 72 -9.49 1.85 -13.86
C LYS A 72 -9.06 0.44 -13.47
N THR A 73 -7.96 -0.06 -14.00
CA THR A 73 -7.57 -1.46 -13.82
C THR A 73 -6.25 -1.60 -13.08
N LEU A 74 -6.08 -2.73 -12.40
CA LEU A 74 -4.84 -3.09 -11.74
C LEU A 74 -3.66 -3.14 -12.73
N ALA A 75 -3.89 -3.71 -13.91
CA ALA A 75 -2.85 -3.81 -14.94
C ALA A 75 -2.34 -2.43 -15.40
N GLU A 76 -3.23 -1.46 -15.57
CA GLU A 76 -2.84 -0.08 -15.89
C GLU A 76 -2.05 0.56 -14.74
N GLY A 77 -2.45 0.32 -13.49
CA GLY A 77 -1.72 0.80 -12.32
C GLY A 77 -0.31 0.22 -12.21
N LEU A 78 -0.15 -1.08 -12.39
CA LEU A 78 1.15 -1.76 -12.41
C LEU A 78 2.03 -1.29 -13.59
N HIS A 79 1.42 -0.98 -14.74
CA HIS A 79 2.15 -0.39 -15.86
C HIS A 79 2.71 1.00 -15.50
N LEU A 80 1.91 1.87 -14.90
CA LEU A 80 2.35 3.18 -14.44
C LEU A 80 3.43 3.10 -13.35
N GLU A 81 3.34 2.12 -12.46
CA GLU A 81 4.36 1.83 -11.46
C GLU A 81 5.69 1.44 -12.12
N ARG A 82 5.64 0.53 -13.11
CA ARG A 82 6.81 0.13 -13.89
C ARG A 82 7.46 1.32 -14.62
N GLU A 83 6.66 2.20 -15.23
CA GLU A 83 7.17 3.43 -15.84
C GLU A 83 7.83 4.36 -14.83
N ALA A 84 7.26 4.49 -13.62
CA ALA A 84 7.85 5.29 -12.57
C ALA A 84 9.21 4.73 -12.13
N LEU A 85 9.34 3.41 -11.97
CA LEU A 85 10.61 2.75 -11.66
C LEU A 85 11.65 2.97 -12.75
N ALA A 86 11.26 2.88 -14.02
CA ALA A 86 12.15 3.17 -15.16
C ALA A 86 12.66 4.64 -15.11
N ARG A 87 11.79 5.60 -14.78
CA ARG A 87 12.20 7.01 -14.59
C ARG A 87 13.17 7.20 -13.43
N PHE A 88 13.12 6.33 -12.41
CA PHE A 88 14.10 6.31 -11.32
C PHE A 88 15.42 5.63 -11.70
N GLY A 89 15.54 5.12 -12.93
CA GLY A 89 16.74 4.44 -13.40
C GLY A 89 16.85 2.99 -12.91
N VAL A 90 15.74 2.39 -12.50
CA VAL A 90 15.70 0.97 -12.11
C VAL A 90 15.56 0.10 -13.36
N GLY A 91 16.34 -0.95 -13.45
CA GLY A 91 16.29 -1.92 -14.55
C GLY A 91 15.03 -2.77 -14.52
N VAL A 92 13.95 -2.22 -15.08
CA VAL A 92 12.59 -2.81 -15.00
C VAL A 92 12.45 -4.17 -15.68
N ASP A 93 13.34 -4.53 -16.59
CA ASP A 93 13.33 -5.86 -17.23
C ASP A 93 13.79 -6.99 -16.29
N THR A 94 14.28 -6.61 -15.12
CA THR A 94 14.72 -7.52 -14.06
C THR A 94 13.74 -7.59 -12.88
N ILE A 95 12.53 -7.06 -13.09
CA ILE A 95 11.45 -7.04 -12.11
C ILE A 95 10.16 -7.57 -12.73
N SER A 96 9.40 -8.36 -11.98
CA SER A 96 8.05 -8.77 -12.33
C SER A 96 7.12 -8.53 -11.14
N PHE A 97 5.94 -7.98 -11.44
CA PHE A 97 4.87 -7.79 -10.48
C PHE A 97 3.60 -8.51 -10.97
N GLY A 98 3.19 -9.55 -10.26
CA GLY A 98 1.87 -10.15 -10.41
C GLY A 98 0.81 -9.40 -9.58
N GLY A 99 1.28 -8.65 -8.58
CA GLY A 99 0.49 -7.79 -7.71
C GLY A 99 1.39 -6.76 -7.03
N ALA A 100 0.89 -6.07 -6.01
CA ALA A 100 1.66 -5.02 -5.34
C ALA A 100 2.08 -5.37 -3.90
N ALA A 101 1.65 -6.53 -3.39
CA ALA A 101 1.96 -6.95 -2.02
C ALA A 101 3.19 -7.85 -1.92
N GLY A 102 3.78 -8.25 -3.05
CA GLY A 102 4.94 -9.15 -3.08
C GLY A 102 4.61 -10.61 -2.71
N GLY A 103 3.38 -11.03 -2.87
CA GLY A 103 2.91 -12.36 -2.51
C GLY A 103 2.46 -13.23 -3.69
N ASP A 104 2.50 -12.71 -4.89
CA ASP A 104 2.17 -13.46 -6.10
C ASP A 104 3.36 -14.32 -6.54
N ARG A 105 3.07 -15.45 -7.17
CA ARG A 105 4.12 -16.35 -7.71
C ARG A 105 4.93 -15.71 -8.86
N GLY A 106 4.36 -14.68 -9.47
CA GLY A 106 5.02 -13.89 -10.50
C GLY A 106 5.84 -12.72 -9.97
N ASP A 107 5.82 -12.47 -8.65
CA ASP A 107 6.56 -11.38 -8.05
C ASP A 107 8.04 -11.76 -7.90
N TYR A 108 8.92 -11.03 -8.55
CA TYR A 108 10.36 -11.13 -8.32
C TYR A 108 11.06 -9.81 -8.58
N VAL A 109 12.14 -9.60 -7.88
CA VAL A 109 13.03 -8.46 -8.03
C VAL A 109 14.48 -8.94 -7.91
N THR A 110 15.36 -8.46 -8.80
CA THR A 110 16.78 -8.75 -8.66
C THR A 110 17.43 -7.89 -7.57
N PRO A 111 18.49 -8.39 -6.91
CA PRO A 111 19.25 -7.57 -5.95
C PRO A 111 19.75 -6.26 -6.55
N ARG A 112 20.14 -6.25 -7.83
CA ARG A 112 20.53 -5.04 -8.56
C ARG A 112 19.41 -4.02 -8.60
N ALA A 113 18.21 -4.40 -9.04
CA ALA A 113 17.07 -3.51 -9.12
C ALA A 113 16.68 -2.94 -7.75
N ALA A 114 16.76 -3.76 -6.69
CA ALA A 114 16.53 -3.30 -5.32
C ALA A 114 17.56 -2.22 -4.90
N VAL A 115 18.85 -2.41 -5.22
CA VAL A 115 19.89 -1.41 -4.95
C VAL A 115 19.68 -0.15 -5.76
N GLU A 116 19.35 -0.26 -7.05
CA GLU A 116 19.04 0.87 -7.93
C GLU A 116 17.88 1.70 -7.36
N LEU A 117 16.80 1.05 -6.91
CA LEU A 117 15.67 1.72 -6.26
C LEU A 117 16.11 2.44 -4.97
N LEU A 118 16.84 1.78 -4.09
CA LEU A 118 17.31 2.39 -2.83
C LEU A 118 18.21 3.60 -3.10
N CYS A 119 19.11 3.51 -4.08
CA CYS A 119 19.96 4.63 -4.51
C CYS A 119 19.13 5.78 -5.09
N ALA A 120 18.10 5.48 -5.87
CA ALA A 120 17.19 6.50 -6.40
C ALA A 120 16.42 7.19 -5.28
N MET A 121 15.88 6.43 -4.33
CA MET A 121 15.18 6.98 -3.17
C MET A 121 16.08 7.85 -2.31
N ALA A 122 17.35 7.44 -2.09
CA ALA A 122 18.29 8.20 -1.28
C ALA A 122 18.68 9.58 -1.86
N ARG A 123 18.42 9.81 -3.15
CA ARG A 123 18.67 11.09 -3.82
C ARG A 123 17.47 12.04 -3.80
N ARG A 124 16.35 11.62 -3.27
CA ARG A 124 15.11 12.41 -3.25
C ARG A 124 15.07 13.33 -2.04
N ASP A 125 14.43 14.47 -2.20
CA ASP A 125 14.24 15.45 -1.13
C ASP A 125 13.33 14.91 0.00
N ASP A 126 12.45 13.94 -0.33
CA ASP A 126 11.54 13.30 0.62
C ASP A 126 12.09 11.95 1.17
N PHE A 127 13.38 11.69 1.03
CA PHE A 127 14.01 10.44 1.46
C PHE A 127 13.79 10.15 2.94
N ASP A 128 13.82 11.14 3.80
CA ASP A 128 13.62 10.95 5.24
C ASP A 128 12.23 10.36 5.55
N VAL A 129 11.19 10.75 4.82
CA VAL A 129 9.84 10.17 4.96
C VAL A 129 9.86 8.67 4.64
N TYR A 130 10.52 8.29 3.55
CA TYR A 130 10.68 6.88 3.18
C TYR A 130 11.51 6.11 4.22
N ARG A 131 12.66 6.66 4.61
CA ARG A 131 13.58 6.06 5.58
C ARG A 131 12.91 5.82 6.94
N GLU A 132 12.12 6.77 7.43
CA GLU A 132 11.38 6.65 8.69
C GLU A 132 10.23 5.66 8.63
N ALA A 133 9.71 5.39 7.43
CA ALA A 133 8.68 4.39 7.23
C ALA A 133 9.21 2.95 7.29
N LEU A 134 10.51 2.72 7.09
CA LEU A 134 11.10 1.39 7.17
C LEU A 134 11.16 0.86 8.62
N PRO A 135 10.92 -0.45 8.84
CA PRO A 135 11.17 -1.12 10.12
C PRO A 135 12.60 -0.93 10.63
N ILE A 136 12.73 -0.83 11.95
CA ILE A 136 14.04 -0.75 12.62
C ILE A 136 14.38 -2.10 13.23
N LEU A 137 15.53 -2.62 12.87
CA LEU A 137 15.99 -3.94 13.31
C LEU A 137 16.07 -4.03 14.85
N GLY A 138 15.33 -5.00 15.39
CA GLY A 138 15.26 -5.25 16.83
C GLY A 138 14.40 -4.27 17.62
N GLU A 139 13.73 -3.29 16.99
CA GLU A 139 12.97 -2.26 17.71
C GLU A 139 11.50 -2.19 17.29
N ASP A 140 11.20 -2.11 16.01
CA ASP A 140 9.81 -1.91 15.56
C ASP A 140 9.45 -2.70 14.30
N GLY A 141 8.15 -2.64 13.98
CA GLY A 141 7.58 -3.24 12.78
C GLY A 141 7.85 -4.75 12.68
N THR A 142 7.97 -5.24 11.46
CA THR A 142 8.23 -6.68 11.19
C THR A 142 9.63 -7.15 11.63
N LEU A 143 10.52 -6.23 11.97
CA LEU A 143 11.88 -6.52 12.40
C LEU A 143 12.08 -6.40 13.92
N ALA A 144 11.04 -6.14 14.70
CA ALA A 144 11.12 -5.91 16.15
C ALA A 144 11.81 -7.06 16.90
N THR A 145 11.62 -8.29 16.46
CA THR A 145 12.16 -9.51 17.10
C THR A 145 13.18 -10.25 16.24
N ALA A 146 13.64 -9.64 15.13
CA ALA A 146 14.52 -10.31 14.17
C ALA A 146 15.96 -10.52 14.69
N VAL A 147 16.35 -9.80 15.74
CA VAL A 147 17.66 -9.96 16.42
C VAL A 147 17.50 -9.90 17.93
N GLY A 148 18.43 -10.53 18.65
CA GLY A 148 18.50 -10.46 20.11
C GLY A 148 18.88 -9.06 20.62
N LYS A 149 18.63 -8.82 21.89
CA LYS A 149 18.93 -7.53 22.55
C LYS A 149 20.40 -7.14 22.47
N GLU A 150 21.29 -8.12 22.45
CA GLU A 150 22.76 -7.95 22.43
C GLU A 150 23.32 -7.73 21.02
N SER A 151 22.48 -7.74 19.97
CA SER A 151 22.96 -7.56 18.61
C SER A 151 23.54 -6.16 18.39
N PRO A 152 24.77 -6.02 17.88
CA PRO A 152 25.37 -4.71 17.58
C PRO A 152 24.65 -3.96 16.45
N ALA A 153 23.81 -4.64 15.68
CA ALA A 153 23.01 -4.07 14.60
C ALA A 153 21.64 -3.55 15.05
N ARG A 154 21.22 -3.87 16.29
CA ARG A 154 19.96 -3.42 16.86
C ARG A 154 19.86 -1.89 16.82
N GLY A 155 18.74 -1.35 16.34
CA GLY A 155 18.49 0.07 16.23
C GLY A 155 19.25 0.81 15.12
N LYS A 156 20.20 0.13 14.45
CA LYS A 156 21.08 0.78 13.44
C LYS A 156 20.69 0.49 12.00
N VAL A 157 19.94 -0.60 11.76
CA VAL A 157 19.55 -1.03 10.43
C VAL A 157 18.07 -0.80 10.23
N ARG A 158 17.71 -0.23 9.09
CA ARG A 158 16.34 -0.12 8.60
C ARG A 158 16.21 -0.98 7.35
N ALA A 159 15.20 -1.81 7.29
CA ALA A 159 14.97 -2.71 6.17
C ALA A 159 13.51 -3.13 6.06
N LYS A 160 13.17 -3.73 4.90
CA LYS A 160 11.86 -4.27 4.61
C LYS A 160 12.03 -5.65 3.98
#